data_ab2e7365fd760f14ef3c7ee8c1ef36fb
#
_entry.id   ab2e7365fd760f14ef3c7ee8c1ef36fb
#
_cell.length_a   1.000
_cell.length_b   1.000
_cell.length_c   1.000
_cell.angle_alpha   90.00
_cell.angle_beta   90.00
_cell.angle_gamma   90.00
#
_symmetry.space_group_name_H-M   'P 1'
#
loop_
_entity.id
_entity.type
_entity.pdbx_description
1 polymer ?
#
loop_
_entity_poly.entity_id
_entity_poly.type
_entity_poly.pdbx_seq_one_letter_code
_entity_poly.pdbx_strand_id
1 'polypeptide(L)'
;NRGECWSRATATFMILGNVCTRSCGFCNVITGKPTELDLEEPERVAEAVGRMNLNYTVITSVNRDELKDGGAAVWAATIEAVRQKSQCKIEVLIPDFMGNWDNLEIVIRARPDVLNHNIETVPRLYLPVRPQGNYERSLALLRRCKDAGMTTKSGLMVGLGEEDEEVL
;
A
#
# COMPACT_ATOMS: atom_id res chain seq x y z
N ASN A 1 15.38 -3.81 8.89
CA ASN A 1 16.48 -2.85 8.83
C ASN A 1 16.82 -2.33 10.22
N ARG A 2 17.78 -2.98 10.91
CA ARG A 2 18.19 -2.60 12.29
C ARG A 2 18.99 -1.28 12.36
N GLY A 3 19.43 -0.73 11.23
CA GLY A 3 20.26 0.47 11.20
C GLY A 3 19.45 1.75 11.02
N GLU A 4 19.16 2.10 9.78
CA GLU A 4 18.62 3.42 9.45
C GLU A 4 17.17 3.65 9.87
N CYS A 5 16.27 2.66 9.69
CA CYS A 5 14.86 2.85 10.00
C CYS A 5 14.66 3.04 11.51
N TRP A 6 15.34 2.24 12.33
CA TRP A 6 15.25 2.35 13.78
C TRP A 6 15.81 3.68 14.30
N SER A 7 17.00 4.09 13.81
CA SER A 7 17.61 5.37 14.22
C SER A 7 16.84 6.60 13.79
N ARG A 8 16.01 6.48 12.72
CA ARG A 8 15.13 7.55 12.23
C ARG A 8 13.72 7.51 12.82
N ALA A 9 13.45 6.60 13.76
CA ALA A 9 12.11 6.34 14.31
C ALA A 9 11.07 6.11 13.20
N THR A 10 11.39 5.20 12.25
CA THR A 10 10.50 4.80 11.15
C THR A 10 10.20 3.32 11.20
N ALA A 11 8.97 2.93 10.88
CA ALA A 11 8.57 1.53 10.79
C ALA A 11 7.57 1.32 9.64
N THR A 12 7.50 0.07 9.16
CA THR A 12 6.49 -0.37 8.19
C THR A 12 5.59 -1.40 8.84
N PHE A 13 4.29 -1.22 8.68
CA PHE A 13 3.25 -2.16 9.12
C PHE A 13 2.53 -2.73 7.90
N MET A 14 2.30 -4.02 7.92
CA MET A 14 1.46 -4.70 6.94
C MET A 14 0.11 -5.01 7.57
N ILE A 15 -0.97 -4.52 6.98
CA ILE A 15 -2.35 -4.70 7.44
C ILE A 15 -3.14 -5.65 6.53
N LEU A 16 -4.37 -5.96 6.94
CA LEU A 16 -5.30 -6.86 6.25
C LEU A 16 -4.86 -8.33 6.25
N GLY A 17 -4.01 -8.69 7.23
CA GLY A 17 -3.53 -10.05 7.44
C GLY A 17 -2.27 -10.41 6.66
N ASN A 18 -2.06 -11.71 6.42
CA ASN A 18 -0.83 -12.26 5.86
C ASN A 18 -1.05 -13.18 4.64
N VAL A 19 -2.27 -13.27 4.13
CA VAL A 19 -2.62 -14.02 2.92
C VAL A 19 -3.13 -13.05 1.87
N CYS A 20 -2.52 -13.08 0.68
CA CYS A 20 -2.82 -12.16 -0.43
C CYS A 20 -3.62 -12.88 -1.51
N THR A 21 -4.62 -12.21 -2.09
CA THR A 21 -5.38 -12.75 -3.21
C THR A 21 -4.62 -12.73 -4.54
N ARG A 22 -3.45 -12.09 -4.58
CA ARG A 22 -2.61 -11.96 -5.79
C ARG A 22 -1.29 -12.70 -5.66
N SER A 23 -0.72 -13.08 -6.82
CA SER A 23 0.47 -13.91 -6.96
C SER A 23 1.59 -13.19 -7.71
N CYS A 24 2.01 -12.01 -7.23
CA CYS A 24 3.13 -11.28 -7.83
C CYS A 24 4.43 -12.07 -7.71
N GLY A 25 5.17 -12.25 -8.83
CA GLY A 25 6.34 -13.12 -8.91
C GLY A 25 7.52 -12.73 -8.03
N PHE A 26 7.60 -11.46 -7.59
CA PHE A 26 8.63 -10.94 -6.70
C PHE A 26 8.24 -10.99 -5.21
N CYS A 27 6.99 -11.35 -4.90
CA CYS A 27 6.45 -11.24 -3.53
C CYS A 27 6.50 -12.59 -2.82
N ASN A 28 6.94 -12.59 -1.56
CA ASN A 28 7.02 -13.79 -0.73
C ASN A 28 5.82 -13.93 0.24
N VAL A 29 4.76 -13.15 0.04
CA VAL A 29 3.51 -13.29 0.82
C VAL A 29 2.74 -14.52 0.32
N ILE A 30 2.13 -15.24 1.24
CA ILE A 30 1.33 -16.43 0.92
C ILE A 30 0.16 -16.02 0.03
N THR A 31 0.07 -16.64 -1.16
CA THR A 31 -1.06 -16.46 -2.07
C THR A 31 -2.20 -17.39 -1.68
N GLY A 32 -3.41 -16.86 -1.59
CA GLY A 32 -4.60 -17.63 -1.27
C GLY A 32 -5.84 -16.78 -1.05
N LYS A 33 -6.89 -17.41 -0.57
CA LYS A 33 -8.11 -16.70 -0.15
C LYS A 33 -8.07 -16.51 1.36
N PRO A 34 -7.97 -15.27 1.87
CA PRO A 34 -8.07 -15.00 3.29
C PRO A 34 -9.43 -15.40 3.84
N THR A 35 -9.48 -15.89 5.07
CA THR A 35 -10.70 -16.36 5.73
C THR A 35 -11.23 -15.38 6.77
N GLU A 36 -10.38 -14.48 7.25
CA GLU A 36 -10.69 -13.56 8.35
C GLU A 36 -10.41 -12.12 7.98
N LEU A 37 -11.15 -11.23 8.59
CA LEU A 37 -10.93 -9.78 8.57
C LEU A 37 -10.93 -9.28 10.01
N ASP A 38 -9.79 -8.78 10.44
CA ASP A 38 -9.60 -8.27 11.79
C ASP A 38 -9.92 -6.78 11.84
N LEU A 39 -11.07 -6.43 12.39
CA LEU A 39 -11.51 -5.05 12.50
C LEU A 39 -10.85 -4.28 13.65
N GLU A 40 -10.12 -4.97 14.56
CA GLU A 40 -9.35 -4.33 15.63
C GLU A 40 -7.89 -4.04 15.23
N GLU A 41 -7.47 -4.52 14.06
CA GLU A 41 -6.11 -4.29 13.54
C GLU A 41 -5.74 -2.81 13.44
N PRO A 42 -6.62 -1.87 12.97
CA PRO A 42 -6.33 -0.45 12.94
C PRO A 42 -5.90 0.13 14.28
N GLU A 43 -6.61 -0.24 15.34
CA GLU A 43 -6.35 0.25 16.69
C GLU A 43 -5.01 -0.28 17.23
N ARG A 44 -4.70 -1.56 16.98
CA ARG A 44 -3.43 -2.17 17.40
C ARG A 44 -2.23 -1.57 16.64
N VAL A 45 -2.39 -1.26 15.35
CA VAL A 45 -1.35 -0.55 14.58
C VAL A 45 -1.11 0.84 15.16
N ALA A 46 -2.17 1.58 15.44
CA ALA A 46 -2.07 2.91 16.03
C ALA A 46 -1.41 2.89 17.42
N GLU A 47 -1.74 1.90 18.26
CA GLU A 47 -1.10 1.70 19.55
C GLU A 47 0.40 1.41 19.38
N ALA A 48 0.77 0.53 18.45
CA ALA A 48 2.17 0.22 18.17
C ALA A 48 2.96 1.45 17.71
N VAL A 49 2.39 2.26 16.78
CA VAL A 49 2.99 3.52 16.33
C VAL A 49 3.23 4.47 17.49
N GLY A 50 2.23 4.65 18.36
CA GLY A 50 2.33 5.53 19.54
C GLY A 50 3.37 5.02 20.54
N ARG A 51 3.37 3.74 20.88
CA ARG A 51 4.32 3.13 21.83
C ARG A 51 5.77 3.16 21.33
N MET A 52 5.97 3.01 20.02
CA MET A 52 7.29 3.10 19.39
C MET A 52 7.77 4.56 19.20
N ASN A 53 6.90 5.53 19.45
CA ASN A 53 7.18 6.97 19.27
C ASN A 53 7.77 7.28 17.88
N LEU A 54 7.08 6.80 16.84
CA LEU A 54 7.56 6.94 15.46
C LEU A 54 7.36 8.36 14.94
N ASN A 55 8.31 8.83 14.13
CA ASN A 55 8.21 10.08 13.39
C ASN A 55 7.56 9.88 12.01
N TYR A 56 7.72 8.68 11.45
CA TYR A 56 7.22 8.30 10.13
C TYR A 56 6.84 6.83 10.10
N THR A 57 5.67 6.54 9.58
CA THR A 57 5.24 5.16 9.38
C THR A 57 4.81 4.91 7.93
N VAL A 58 5.19 3.76 7.41
CA VAL A 58 4.66 3.23 6.15
C VAL A 58 3.65 2.15 6.48
N ILE A 59 2.45 2.29 5.97
CA ILE A 59 1.41 1.27 6.07
C ILE A 59 1.28 0.62 4.70
N THR A 60 1.39 -0.68 4.62
CA THR A 60 1.16 -1.47 3.42
C THR A 60 0.15 -2.57 3.71
N SER A 61 -0.31 -3.28 2.71
CA SER A 61 -1.24 -4.40 2.92
C SER A 61 -1.00 -5.56 1.96
N VAL A 62 -1.58 -6.70 2.28
CA VAL A 62 -1.93 -7.71 1.28
C VAL A 62 -3.10 -7.23 0.42
N ASN A 63 -3.27 -7.76 -0.78
CA ASN A 63 -4.48 -7.52 -1.57
C ASN A 63 -5.63 -8.38 -1.05
N ARG A 64 -6.80 -7.77 -0.96
CA ARG A 64 -8.05 -8.38 -0.48
C ARG A 64 -9.16 -8.20 -1.54
N ASP A 65 -8.88 -8.68 -2.77
CA ASP A 65 -9.79 -8.52 -3.91
C ASP A 65 -11.13 -9.26 -3.72
N GLU A 66 -11.21 -10.15 -2.73
CA GLU A 66 -12.44 -10.83 -2.32
C GLU A 66 -13.38 -9.97 -1.47
N LEU A 67 -12.87 -8.89 -0.87
CA LEU A 67 -13.68 -7.92 -0.14
C LEU A 67 -14.32 -6.93 -1.13
N LYS A 68 -15.57 -6.58 -0.87
CA LYS A 68 -16.33 -5.65 -1.72
C LYS A 68 -15.64 -4.29 -1.91
N ASP A 69 -14.97 -3.82 -0.86
CA ASP A 69 -14.23 -2.56 -0.84
C ASP A 69 -12.71 -2.73 -0.98
N GLY A 70 -12.23 -3.97 -1.22
CA GLY A 70 -10.80 -4.26 -1.31
C GLY A 70 -10.03 -3.91 -0.02
N GLY A 71 -10.72 -3.76 1.11
CA GLY A 71 -10.16 -3.36 2.39
C GLY A 71 -10.03 -1.85 2.61
N ALA A 72 -10.62 -1.01 1.75
CA ALA A 72 -10.50 0.45 1.81
C ALA A 72 -10.96 1.04 3.15
N ALA A 73 -12.01 0.48 3.77
CA ALA A 73 -12.49 0.90 5.08
C ALA A 73 -11.44 0.66 6.18
N VAL A 74 -10.72 -0.47 6.15
CA VAL A 74 -9.65 -0.76 7.10
C VAL A 74 -8.46 0.19 6.90
N TRP A 75 -8.14 0.53 5.64
CA TRP A 75 -7.14 1.55 5.33
C TRP A 75 -7.48 2.90 5.97
N ALA A 76 -8.70 3.39 5.77
CA ALA A 76 -9.15 4.66 6.34
C ALA A 76 -9.13 4.61 7.88
N ALA A 77 -9.68 3.56 8.48
CA ALA A 77 -9.68 3.38 9.93
C ALA A 77 -8.25 3.36 10.51
N THR A 78 -7.30 2.71 9.83
CA THR A 78 -5.90 2.66 10.28
C THR A 78 -5.25 4.05 10.26
N ILE A 79 -5.45 4.81 9.17
CA ILE A 79 -4.93 6.18 9.06
C ILE A 79 -5.50 7.07 10.17
N GLU A 80 -6.82 7.01 10.38
CA GLU A 80 -7.52 7.79 11.39
C GLU A 80 -7.06 7.42 12.81
N ALA A 81 -6.97 6.14 13.14
CA ALA A 81 -6.52 5.66 14.45
C ALA A 81 -5.08 6.11 14.74
N VAL A 82 -4.17 6.01 13.76
CA VAL A 82 -2.78 6.49 13.92
C VAL A 82 -2.74 8.00 14.18
N ARG A 83 -3.54 8.80 13.47
CA ARG A 83 -3.61 10.26 13.68
C ARG A 83 -4.16 10.65 15.04
N GLN A 84 -5.08 9.87 15.60
CA GLN A 84 -5.61 10.13 16.94
C GLN A 84 -4.57 9.88 18.04
N LYS A 85 -3.65 8.94 17.83
CA LYS A 85 -2.67 8.52 18.85
C LYS A 85 -1.27 9.10 18.69
N SER A 86 -0.96 9.69 17.52
CA SER A 86 0.39 10.19 17.25
C SER A 86 0.40 11.37 16.28
N GLN A 87 1.52 12.11 16.26
CA GLN A 87 1.83 13.13 15.25
C GLN A 87 2.70 12.57 14.12
N CYS A 88 2.78 11.24 14.04
CA CYS A 88 3.57 10.51 13.05
C CYS A 88 3.12 10.85 11.62
N LYS A 89 4.07 11.04 10.71
CA LYS A 89 3.76 11.13 9.28
C LYS A 89 3.39 9.75 8.73
N ILE A 90 2.33 9.71 7.93
CA ILE A 90 1.73 8.48 7.44
C ILE A 90 1.92 8.38 5.92
N GLU A 91 2.73 7.45 5.48
CA GLU A 91 2.78 6.98 4.09
C GLU A 91 1.93 5.72 3.97
N VAL A 92 1.12 5.63 2.93
CA VAL A 92 0.37 4.40 2.61
C VAL A 92 0.84 3.84 1.28
N LEU A 93 1.15 2.54 1.23
CA LEU A 93 1.45 1.81 -0.01
C LEU A 93 0.25 0.92 -0.33
N ILE A 94 -0.67 1.46 -1.15
CA ILE A 94 -2.00 0.90 -1.38
C ILE A 94 -2.06 -0.03 -2.59
N PRO A 95 -3.02 -0.99 -2.61
CA PRO A 95 -3.36 -1.76 -3.81
C PRO A 95 -4.08 -0.87 -4.84
N ASP A 96 -4.30 -1.41 -6.03
CA ASP A 96 -5.02 -0.72 -7.11
C ASP A 96 -6.56 -0.87 -7.01
N PHE A 97 -7.08 -1.51 -5.96
CA PHE A 97 -8.50 -1.77 -5.69
C PHE A 97 -9.26 -2.31 -6.92
N MET A 98 -8.59 -3.07 -7.80
CA MET A 98 -9.13 -3.55 -9.08
C MET A 98 -9.72 -2.45 -9.98
N GLY A 99 -9.30 -1.19 -9.78
CA GLY A 99 -9.82 -0.01 -10.48
C GLY A 99 -11.15 0.52 -9.96
N ASN A 100 -11.58 0.06 -8.79
CA ASN A 100 -12.74 0.66 -8.14
C ASN A 100 -12.32 2.00 -7.49
N TRP A 101 -12.66 3.09 -8.16
CA TRP A 101 -12.25 4.44 -7.76
C TRP A 101 -12.98 4.93 -6.51
N ASP A 102 -14.18 4.43 -6.21
CA ASP A 102 -14.88 4.76 -4.97
C ASP A 102 -14.11 4.24 -3.75
N ASN A 103 -13.50 3.05 -3.87
CA ASN A 103 -12.64 2.50 -2.83
C ASN A 103 -11.35 3.34 -2.65
N LEU A 104 -10.76 3.80 -3.74
CA LEU A 104 -9.62 4.72 -3.69
C LEU A 104 -9.99 6.03 -2.98
N GLU A 105 -11.17 6.57 -3.26
CA GLU A 105 -11.66 7.81 -2.66
C GLU A 105 -11.79 7.71 -1.13
N ILE A 106 -12.16 6.54 -0.60
CA ILE A 106 -12.20 6.30 0.86
C ILE A 106 -10.81 6.56 1.48
N VAL A 107 -9.75 6.04 0.86
CA VAL A 107 -8.38 6.23 1.35
C VAL A 107 -7.91 7.67 1.17
N ILE A 108 -8.22 8.31 0.04
CA ILE A 108 -7.90 9.72 -0.21
C ILE A 108 -8.52 10.62 0.86
N ARG A 109 -9.78 10.37 1.22
CA ARG A 109 -10.48 11.15 2.26
C ARG A 109 -9.88 11.00 3.66
N ALA A 110 -9.26 9.88 3.97
CA ALA A 110 -8.53 9.69 5.22
C ALA A 110 -7.24 10.52 5.28
N ARG A 111 -6.81 11.13 4.16
CA ARG A 111 -5.71 12.10 4.08
C ARG A 111 -4.37 11.60 4.62
N PRO A 112 -3.80 10.48 4.13
CA PRO A 112 -2.41 10.15 4.43
C PRO A 112 -1.46 11.28 3.97
N ASP A 113 -0.29 11.39 4.58
CA ASP A 113 0.70 12.42 4.19
C ASP A 113 1.33 12.11 2.83
N VAL A 114 1.54 10.83 2.53
CA VAL A 114 2.04 10.35 1.24
C VAL A 114 1.21 9.14 0.80
N LEU A 115 0.74 9.17 -0.43
CA LEU A 115 0.06 8.06 -1.06
C LEU A 115 0.98 7.43 -2.10
N ASN A 116 1.43 6.22 -1.80
CA ASN A 116 2.31 5.43 -2.65
C ASN A 116 1.52 4.30 -3.33
N HIS A 117 1.79 4.10 -4.61
CA HIS A 117 1.40 2.92 -5.36
C HIS A 117 2.50 2.57 -6.34
N ASN A 118 3.15 1.43 -6.13
CA ASN A 118 4.24 0.99 -6.98
C ASN A 118 3.73 0.48 -8.33
N ILE A 119 4.37 0.90 -9.43
CA ILE A 119 4.16 0.32 -10.75
C ILE A 119 4.96 -0.98 -10.93
N GLU A 120 5.98 -1.19 -10.11
CA GLU A 120 6.82 -2.38 -9.95
C GLU A 120 7.70 -2.72 -11.15
N THR A 121 7.19 -2.66 -12.38
CA THR A 121 7.93 -3.01 -13.60
C THR A 121 7.37 -2.30 -14.83
N VAL A 122 8.04 -2.48 -15.96
CA VAL A 122 7.65 -1.92 -17.26
C VAL A 122 6.45 -2.64 -17.87
N PRO A 123 5.69 -2.03 -18.81
CA PRO A 123 4.44 -2.59 -19.36
C PRO A 123 4.58 -4.02 -19.89
N ARG A 124 5.65 -4.32 -20.63
CA ARG A 124 5.90 -5.63 -21.25
C ARG A 124 5.98 -6.77 -20.23
N LEU A 125 6.48 -6.45 -19.03
CA LEU A 125 6.70 -7.44 -17.97
C LEU A 125 5.53 -7.55 -16.99
N TYR A 126 4.45 -6.77 -17.17
CA TYR A 126 3.35 -6.78 -16.20
C TYR A 126 2.72 -8.14 -16.02
N LEU A 127 2.37 -8.81 -17.14
CA LEU A 127 1.70 -10.11 -17.08
C LEU A 127 2.53 -11.19 -16.37
N PRO A 128 3.83 -11.41 -16.69
CA PRO A 128 4.63 -12.41 -15.99
C PRO A 128 4.97 -12.02 -14.54
N VAL A 129 5.10 -10.74 -14.24
CA VAL A 129 5.56 -10.25 -12.92
C VAL A 129 4.39 -9.97 -11.97
N ARG A 130 3.29 -9.41 -12.48
CA ARG A 130 2.07 -9.05 -11.72
C ARG A 130 0.82 -9.51 -12.45
N PRO A 131 0.50 -10.81 -12.49
CA PRO A 131 -0.57 -11.36 -13.34
C PRO A 131 -1.94 -10.69 -13.15
N GLN A 132 -2.27 -10.24 -11.92
CA GLN A 132 -3.52 -9.55 -11.60
C GLN A 132 -3.39 -8.02 -11.64
N GLY A 133 -2.18 -7.51 -11.90
CA GLY A 133 -1.91 -6.09 -12.04
C GLY A 133 -2.32 -5.57 -13.41
N ASN A 134 -2.41 -4.24 -13.54
CA ASN A 134 -2.63 -3.56 -14.81
C ASN A 134 -1.87 -2.24 -14.79
N TYR A 135 -0.98 -2.04 -15.77
CA TYR A 135 -0.08 -0.88 -15.82
C TYR A 135 -0.87 0.44 -15.93
N GLU A 136 -1.82 0.51 -16.88
CA GLU A 136 -2.63 1.71 -17.10
C GLU A 136 -3.50 2.05 -15.87
N ARG A 137 -4.01 1.02 -15.18
CA ARG A 137 -4.76 1.20 -13.93
C ARG A 137 -3.87 1.77 -12.83
N SER A 138 -2.61 1.34 -12.71
CA SER A 138 -1.65 1.90 -11.76
C SER A 138 -1.34 3.37 -12.05
N LEU A 139 -1.15 3.74 -13.33
CA LEU A 139 -0.95 5.13 -13.73
C LEU A 139 -2.20 5.98 -13.48
N ALA A 140 -3.39 5.46 -13.79
CA ALA A 140 -4.65 6.15 -13.56
C ALA A 140 -4.89 6.40 -12.05
N LEU A 141 -4.53 5.44 -11.19
CA LEU A 141 -4.59 5.59 -9.74
C LEU A 141 -3.70 6.75 -9.27
N LEU A 142 -2.43 6.75 -9.66
CA LEU A 142 -1.46 7.80 -9.28
C LEU A 142 -1.93 9.18 -9.76
N ARG A 143 -2.45 9.28 -10.98
CA ARG A 143 -3.00 10.52 -11.52
C ARG A 143 -4.18 11.03 -10.70
N ARG A 144 -5.16 10.15 -10.40
CA ARG A 144 -6.31 10.51 -9.56
C ARG A 144 -5.91 11.01 -8.18
N CYS A 145 -4.94 10.35 -7.54
CA CYS A 145 -4.41 10.81 -6.26
C CYS A 145 -3.75 12.19 -6.37
N LYS A 146 -2.98 12.43 -7.43
CA LYS A 146 -2.35 13.72 -7.71
C LYS A 146 -3.39 14.82 -7.93
N ASP A 147 -4.42 14.53 -8.72
CA ASP A 147 -5.50 15.49 -9.02
C ASP A 147 -6.32 15.81 -7.75
N ALA A 148 -6.43 14.88 -6.81
CA ALA A 148 -7.01 15.10 -5.48
C ALA A 148 -6.09 15.87 -4.51
N GLY A 149 -4.93 16.34 -4.97
CA GLY A 149 -3.99 17.13 -4.19
C GLY A 149 -3.13 16.32 -3.22
N MET A 150 -3.02 15.00 -3.41
CA MET A 150 -2.16 14.16 -2.58
C MET A 150 -0.68 14.27 -3.00
N THR A 151 0.23 14.14 -2.04
CA THR A 151 1.64 13.83 -2.34
C THR A 151 1.72 12.38 -2.76
N THR A 152 2.07 12.14 -4.03
CA THR A 152 2.14 10.79 -4.60
C THR A 152 3.57 10.29 -4.66
N LYS A 153 3.74 8.99 -4.50
CA LYS A 153 5.00 8.25 -4.62
C LYS A 153 4.77 6.99 -5.43
N SER A 154 5.78 6.55 -6.16
CA SER A 154 5.77 5.27 -6.88
C SER A 154 7.15 4.63 -6.79
N GLY A 155 7.21 3.34 -7.10
CA GLY A 155 8.44 2.57 -7.18
C GLY A 155 8.42 1.62 -8.36
N LEU A 156 9.63 1.35 -8.86
CA LEU A 156 9.90 0.39 -9.92
C LEU A 156 11.12 -0.43 -9.49
N MET A 157 11.05 -1.73 -9.71
CA MET A 157 12.18 -2.64 -9.54
C MET A 157 12.92 -2.78 -10.86
N VAL A 158 14.23 -2.91 -10.79
CA VAL A 158 15.08 -3.22 -11.95
C VAL A 158 15.74 -4.59 -11.76
N GLY A 159 16.03 -5.28 -12.88
CA GLY A 159 16.61 -6.61 -12.89
C GLY A 159 15.58 -7.74 -13.06
N LEU A 160 14.35 -7.42 -13.49
CA LEU A 160 13.29 -8.38 -13.78
C LEU A 160 13.27 -8.81 -15.26
N GLY A 161 14.14 -8.22 -16.10
CA GLY A 161 14.26 -8.48 -17.54
C GLY A 161 13.79 -7.31 -18.41
N GLU A 162 13.69 -6.11 -17.84
CA GLU A 162 13.48 -4.85 -18.57
C GLU A 162 14.74 -4.46 -19.36
N GLU A 163 14.53 -3.70 -20.42
CA GLU A 163 15.62 -3.02 -21.16
C GLU A 163 15.77 -1.59 -20.63
N ASP A 164 16.96 -1.00 -20.74
CA ASP A 164 17.24 0.33 -20.20
C ASP A 164 16.29 1.40 -20.78
N GLU A 165 15.95 1.30 -22.06
CA GLU A 165 15.05 2.22 -22.75
C GLU A 165 13.58 2.10 -22.30
N GLU A 166 13.20 0.99 -21.68
CA GLU A 166 11.85 0.82 -21.11
C GLU A 166 11.69 1.50 -19.76
N VAL A 167 12.83 1.78 -19.07
CA VAL A 167 12.86 2.39 -17.73
C VAL A 167 13.02 3.91 -17.80
N LEU A 168 13.71 4.43 -18.81
CA LEU A 168 14.05 5.83 -19.02
C LEU A 168 12.98 6.56 -19.80
#